data_60e91473c7c4c58aaca2b4adb36c039d
#
_entry.id   60e91473c7c4c58aaca2b4adb36c039d
#
_cell.length_a   1.000
_cell.length_b   1.000
_cell.length_c   1.000
_cell.angle_alpha   90.00
_cell.angle_beta   90.00
_cell.angle_gamma   90.00
#
_symmetry.space_group_name_H-M   'P 1'
#
loop_
_entity.id
_entity.type
_entity.pdbx_description
1 polymer ?
#
loop_
_entity_poly.entity_id
_entity_poly.type
_entity_poly.pdbx_seq_one_letter_code
_entity_poly.pdbx_strand_id
1 'polypeptide(L)'
;MWMLLAAVLGSPAALESRQADQASLARIARGDHAAFAELYDRHARLVYSLALRILQHGADAEDIVQEVFAQVWAQAARYDPARGAVAAWMLTLTRSRAIDKLRAKRARPETAADASAAESVVDLAAAQDLELLSAEQVTRLQRGLKELPDAQRTALELAYYEGLTHVEVAARLAEPLGTVKTRIRQAVIKLREALAE
;
A
#
# COMPACT_ATOMS: atom_id res chain seq x y z
N MET A 1 4.28 9.73 2.14
CA MET A 1 3.75 8.38 2.05
C MET A 1 4.83 7.29 2.01
N TRP A 2 5.81 7.35 1.12
CA TRP A 2 6.99 6.45 1.09
C TRP A 2 7.72 6.35 2.43
N MET A 3 7.81 7.46 3.13
CA MET A 3 8.53 7.54 4.41
C MET A 3 7.75 6.91 5.58
N LEU A 4 6.42 6.73 5.49
CA LEU A 4 5.64 5.97 6.48
C LEU A 4 5.96 4.48 6.39
N LEU A 5 5.99 3.92 5.18
CA LEU A 5 6.43 2.54 4.94
C LEU A 5 7.90 2.33 5.32
N ALA A 6 8.78 3.32 5.13
CA ALA A 6 10.18 3.23 5.51
C ALA A 6 10.40 3.30 7.04
N ALA A 7 9.60 4.07 7.78
CA ALA A 7 9.69 4.17 9.24
C ALA A 7 9.25 2.86 9.93
N VAL A 8 8.28 2.16 9.35
CA VAL A 8 7.76 0.88 9.83
C VAL A 8 8.80 -0.26 9.79
N LEU A 9 9.85 -0.12 8.98
CA LEU A 9 10.82 -1.18 8.71
C LEU A 9 12.09 -1.13 9.60
N GLY A 10 12.03 -0.51 10.77
CA GLY A 10 13.21 -0.29 11.66
C GLY A 10 13.46 -1.34 12.75
N SER A 11 12.60 -2.36 12.92
CA SER A 11 12.83 -3.40 13.95
C SER A 11 13.90 -4.42 13.51
N PRO A 12 14.57 -5.13 14.47
CA PRO A 12 15.52 -6.20 14.13
C PRO A 12 14.94 -7.27 13.20
N ALA A 13 13.73 -7.75 13.46
CA ALA A 13 13.02 -8.70 12.60
C ALA A 13 12.76 -8.13 11.19
N ALA A 14 12.45 -6.83 11.10
CA ALA A 14 12.30 -6.15 9.82
C ALA A 14 13.63 -5.97 9.09
N LEU A 15 14.76 -5.88 9.80
CA LEU A 15 16.09 -5.84 9.19
C LEU A 15 16.47 -7.20 8.59
N GLU A 16 16.18 -8.30 9.30
CA GLU A 16 16.39 -9.66 8.79
C GLU A 16 15.53 -9.94 7.56
N SER A 17 14.24 -9.59 7.59
CA SER A 17 13.33 -9.70 6.44
C SER A 17 13.82 -8.86 5.26
N ARG A 18 14.33 -7.65 5.49
CA ARG A 18 14.92 -6.81 4.44
C ARG A 18 16.12 -7.45 3.78
N GLN A 19 17.01 -8.03 4.57
CA GLN A 19 18.21 -8.71 4.04
C GLN A 19 17.82 -9.94 3.23
N ALA A 20 16.86 -10.74 3.71
CA ALA A 20 16.32 -11.88 2.99
C ALA A 20 15.69 -11.48 1.66
N ASP A 21 14.89 -10.41 1.64
CA ASP A 21 14.26 -9.90 0.42
C ASP A 21 15.28 -9.38 -0.60
N GLN A 22 16.29 -8.65 -0.13
CA GLN A 22 17.38 -8.16 -1.00
C GLN A 22 18.18 -9.34 -1.58
N ALA A 23 18.47 -10.35 -0.78
CA ALA A 23 19.13 -11.57 -1.23
C ALA A 23 18.28 -12.32 -2.27
N SER A 24 16.97 -12.44 -2.04
CA SER A 24 16.04 -13.04 -3.00
C SER A 24 16.03 -12.25 -4.31
N LEU A 25 15.94 -10.91 -4.29
CA LEU A 25 15.97 -10.10 -5.51
C LEU A 25 17.29 -10.23 -6.28
N ALA A 26 18.44 -10.29 -5.58
CA ALA A 26 19.73 -10.50 -6.23
C ALA A 26 19.83 -11.86 -6.92
N ARG A 27 19.16 -12.91 -6.39
CA ARG A 27 19.04 -14.24 -7.01
C ARG A 27 18.07 -14.21 -8.19
N ILE A 28 16.91 -13.56 -8.04
CA ILE A 28 15.90 -13.37 -9.09
C ILE A 28 16.50 -12.64 -10.30
N ALA A 29 17.32 -11.61 -10.07
CA ALA A 29 18.03 -10.89 -11.14
C ALA A 29 18.96 -11.80 -11.98
N ARG A 30 19.32 -12.99 -11.47
CA ARG A 30 20.09 -14.03 -12.16
C ARG A 30 19.23 -15.18 -12.69
N GLY A 31 17.90 -15.05 -12.63
CA GLY A 31 16.96 -16.04 -13.14
C GLY A 31 16.61 -17.16 -12.16
N ASP A 32 16.82 -16.98 -10.86
CA ASP A 32 16.51 -18.00 -9.84
C ASP A 32 15.01 -18.04 -9.54
N HIS A 33 14.32 -19.05 -10.08
CA HIS A 33 12.89 -19.28 -9.86
C HIS A 33 12.55 -19.67 -8.41
N ALA A 34 13.45 -20.37 -7.70
CA ALA A 34 13.21 -20.73 -6.31
C ALA A 34 13.21 -19.47 -5.41
N ALA A 35 14.15 -18.54 -5.63
CA ALA A 35 14.16 -17.27 -4.94
C ALA A 35 12.90 -16.43 -5.23
N PHE A 36 12.35 -16.56 -6.44
CA PHE A 36 11.10 -15.90 -6.79
C PHE A 36 9.90 -16.49 -6.04
N ALA A 37 9.82 -17.83 -5.95
CA ALA A 37 8.79 -18.49 -5.16
C ALA A 37 8.87 -18.10 -3.67
N GLU A 38 10.07 -18.07 -3.09
CA GLU A 38 10.29 -17.62 -1.71
C GLU A 38 9.81 -16.17 -1.48
N LEU A 39 10.06 -15.27 -2.43
CA LEU A 39 9.61 -13.88 -2.36
C LEU A 39 8.08 -13.77 -2.52
N TYR A 40 7.51 -14.58 -3.42
CA TYR A 40 6.08 -14.69 -3.63
C TYR A 40 5.37 -15.11 -2.34
N ASP A 41 5.80 -16.20 -1.72
CA ASP A 41 5.19 -16.74 -0.50
C ASP A 41 5.19 -15.71 0.65
N ARG A 42 6.27 -14.93 0.76
CA ARG A 42 6.37 -13.89 1.79
C ARG A 42 5.47 -12.68 1.55
N HIS A 43 5.23 -12.29 0.30
CA HIS A 43 4.63 -10.98 0.00
C HIS A 43 3.30 -11.04 -0.75
N ALA A 44 2.88 -12.19 -1.31
CA ALA A 44 1.68 -12.28 -2.13
C ALA A 44 0.42 -11.86 -1.35
N ARG A 45 0.31 -12.31 -0.10
CA ARG A 45 -0.81 -11.96 0.78
C ARG A 45 -0.89 -10.46 1.04
N LEU A 46 0.25 -9.82 1.32
CA LEU A 46 0.31 -8.38 1.55
C LEU A 46 -0.07 -7.57 0.30
N VAL A 47 0.42 -7.98 -0.87
CA VAL A 47 0.09 -7.37 -2.16
C VAL A 47 -1.41 -7.54 -2.45
N TYR A 48 -1.93 -8.75 -2.26
CA TYR A 48 -3.36 -9.05 -2.44
C TYR A 48 -4.26 -8.20 -1.53
N SER A 49 -3.94 -8.14 -0.23
CA SER A 49 -4.73 -7.39 0.75
C SER A 49 -4.81 -5.89 0.40
N LEU A 50 -3.69 -5.28 -0.02
CA LEU A 50 -3.70 -3.89 -0.47
C LEU A 50 -4.50 -3.70 -1.76
N ALA A 51 -4.33 -4.61 -2.74
CA ALA A 51 -5.07 -4.56 -4.00
C ALA A 51 -6.58 -4.71 -3.76
N LEU A 52 -6.98 -5.70 -2.95
CA LEU A 52 -8.38 -5.95 -2.59
C LEU A 52 -9.00 -4.75 -1.87
N ARG A 53 -8.26 -4.11 -0.97
CA ARG A 53 -8.72 -2.91 -0.26
C ARG A 53 -8.99 -1.74 -1.21
N ILE A 54 -8.20 -1.57 -2.26
CA ILE A 54 -8.36 -0.49 -3.25
C ILE A 54 -9.48 -0.82 -4.24
N LEU A 55 -9.51 -2.06 -4.75
CA LEU A 55 -10.37 -2.47 -5.85
C LEU A 55 -11.72 -3.02 -5.40
N GLN A 56 -11.80 -3.51 -4.16
CA GLN A 56 -13.02 -4.12 -3.58
C GLN A 56 -13.57 -5.29 -4.42
N HIS A 57 -12.69 -5.94 -5.21
CA HIS A 57 -13.04 -7.04 -6.10
C HIS A 57 -11.92 -8.07 -6.16
N GLY A 58 -12.22 -9.32 -5.75
CA GLY A 58 -11.22 -10.39 -5.57
C GLY A 58 -10.45 -10.73 -6.84
N ALA A 59 -11.15 -10.98 -7.96
CA ALA A 59 -10.48 -11.32 -9.21
C ALA A 59 -9.54 -10.22 -9.71
N ASP A 60 -9.94 -8.94 -9.56
CA ASP A 60 -9.06 -7.84 -9.92
C ASP A 60 -7.84 -7.74 -9.00
N ALA A 61 -8.00 -8.08 -7.71
CA ALA A 61 -6.88 -8.10 -6.77
C ALA A 61 -5.88 -9.21 -7.12
N GLU A 62 -6.37 -10.39 -7.55
CA GLU A 62 -5.53 -11.48 -8.05
C GLU A 62 -4.74 -11.08 -9.30
N ASP A 63 -5.39 -10.41 -10.25
CA ASP A 63 -4.72 -9.87 -11.44
C ASP A 63 -3.59 -8.92 -11.05
N ILE A 64 -3.82 -8.02 -10.08
CA ILE A 64 -2.77 -7.11 -9.59
C ILE A 64 -1.61 -7.86 -8.95
N VAL A 65 -1.87 -8.93 -8.19
CA VAL A 65 -0.79 -9.79 -7.65
C VAL A 65 0.07 -10.31 -8.79
N GLN A 66 -0.52 -10.88 -9.83
CA GLN A 66 0.20 -11.41 -10.99
C GLN A 66 1.02 -10.30 -11.69
N GLU A 67 0.42 -9.14 -11.96
CA GLU A 67 1.09 -8.00 -12.60
C GLU A 67 2.28 -7.50 -11.78
N VAL A 68 2.12 -7.36 -10.46
CA VAL A 68 3.17 -6.88 -9.56
C VAL A 68 4.34 -7.87 -9.53
N PHE A 69 4.09 -9.16 -9.39
CA PHE A 69 5.15 -10.16 -9.35
C PHE A 69 5.82 -10.36 -10.72
N ALA A 70 5.09 -10.26 -11.83
CA ALA A 70 5.69 -10.22 -13.17
C ALA A 70 6.62 -9.00 -13.33
N GLN A 71 6.23 -7.84 -12.82
CA GLN A 71 7.07 -6.64 -12.84
C GLN A 71 8.29 -6.78 -11.92
N VAL A 72 8.13 -7.38 -10.74
CA VAL A 72 9.25 -7.69 -9.83
C VAL A 72 10.28 -8.57 -10.54
N TRP A 73 9.84 -9.65 -11.19
CA TRP A 73 10.72 -10.50 -12.00
C TRP A 73 11.47 -9.71 -13.08
N ALA A 74 10.75 -8.92 -13.86
CA ALA A 74 11.33 -8.17 -14.97
C ALA A 74 12.29 -7.05 -14.52
N GLN A 75 12.10 -6.51 -13.31
CA GLN A 75 12.84 -5.34 -12.82
C GLN A 75 13.78 -5.65 -11.65
N ALA A 76 13.93 -6.91 -11.23
CA ALA A 76 14.78 -7.30 -10.10
C ALA A 76 16.20 -6.75 -10.22
N ALA A 77 16.79 -6.79 -11.41
CA ALA A 77 18.14 -6.26 -11.69
C ALA A 77 18.27 -4.73 -11.58
N ARG A 78 17.14 -4.00 -11.58
CA ARG A 78 17.11 -2.52 -11.49
C ARG A 78 16.77 -2.03 -10.09
N TYR A 79 16.50 -2.93 -9.17
CA TYR A 79 16.20 -2.57 -7.80
C TYR A 79 17.45 -1.99 -7.12
N ASP A 80 17.26 -0.84 -6.46
CA ASP A 80 18.30 -0.16 -5.70
C ASP A 80 17.95 -0.16 -4.20
N PRO A 81 18.70 -0.89 -3.35
CA PRO A 81 18.44 -0.95 -1.91
C PRO A 81 18.51 0.41 -1.20
N ALA A 82 19.24 1.37 -1.76
CA ALA A 82 19.34 2.72 -1.20
C ALA A 82 18.02 3.51 -1.31
N ARG A 83 17.13 3.09 -2.22
CA ARG A 83 15.83 3.74 -2.45
C ARG A 83 14.71 3.24 -1.54
N GLY A 84 14.95 2.21 -0.74
CA GLY A 84 13.97 1.69 0.23
C GLY A 84 13.93 0.18 0.30
N ALA A 85 13.04 -0.36 1.13
CA ALA A 85 12.84 -1.81 1.27
C ALA A 85 12.07 -2.40 0.09
N VAL A 86 12.31 -3.69 -0.20
CA VAL A 86 11.62 -4.45 -1.26
C VAL A 86 10.10 -4.43 -1.08
N ALA A 87 9.62 -4.69 0.13
CA ALA A 87 8.20 -4.63 0.46
C ALA A 87 7.57 -3.26 0.15
N ALA A 88 8.26 -2.16 0.50
CA ALA A 88 7.78 -0.80 0.22
C ALA A 88 7.71 -0.52 -1.29
N TRP A 89 8.68 -1.01 -2.05
CA TRP A 89 8.67 -0.93 -3.50
C TRP A 89 7.50 -1.71 -4.10
N MET A 90 7.29 -2.97 -3.67
CA MET A 90 6.17 -3.80 -4.11
C MET A 90 4.82 -3.17 -3.79
N LEU A 91 4.62 -2.66 -2.57
CA LEU A 91 3.39 -1.96 -2.18
C LEU A 91 3.12 -0.71 -3.01
N THR A 92 4.18 -0.02 -3.44
CA THR A 92 4.02 1.12 -4.35
C THR A 92 3.57 0.69 -5.75
N LEU A 93 4.14 -0.39 -6.27
CA LEU A 93 3.69 -0.98 -7.54
C LEU A 93 2.23 -1.42 -7.43
N THR A 94 1.89 -2.14 -6.36
CA THR A 94 0.52 -2.60 -6.09
C THR A 94 -0.46 -1.44 -6.11
N ARG A 95 -0.17 -0.39 -5.32
CA ARG A 95 -1.04 0.77 -5.25
C ARG A 95 -1.19 1.46 -6.61
N SER A 96 -0.09 1.67 -7.33
CA SER A 96 -0.13 2.31 -8.64
C SER A 96 -1.03 1.53 -9.60
N ARG A 97 -0.81 0.22 -9.72
CA ARG A 97 -1.59 -0.67 -10.60
C ARG A 97 -3.07 -0.72 -10.20
N ALA A 98 -3.36 -0.87 -8.91
CA ALA A 98 -4.73 -0.91 -8.42
C ALA A 98 -5.48 0.40 -8.68
N ILE A 99 -4.83 1.56 -8.46
CA ILE A 99 -5.42 2.88 -8.75
C ILE A 99 -5.66 3.07 -10.26
N ASP A 100 -4.70 2.67 -11.10
CA ASP A 100 -4.84 2.76 -12.56
C ASP A 100 -6.02 1.89 -13.04
N LYS A 101 -6.14 0.66 -12.52
CA LYS A 101 -7.27 -0.24 -12.80
C LYS A 101 -8.60 0.34 -12.31
N LEU A 102 -8.63 0.92 -11.10
CA LEU A 102 -9.81 1.59 -10.55
C LEU A 102 -10.26 2.77 -11.41
N ARG A 103 -9.32 3.60 -11.86
CA ARG A 103 -9.60 4.73 -12.77
C ARG A 103 -10.11 4.25 -14.12
N ALA A 104 -9.51 3.20 -14.69
CA ALA A 104 -9.97 2.61 -15.94
C ALA A 104 -11.40 2.07 -15.84
N LYS A 105 -11.77 1.43 -14.72
CA LYS A 105 -13.14 0.99 -14.44
C LYS A 105 -14.11 2.17 -14.34
N ARG A 106 -13.76 3.21 -13.60
CA ARG A 106 -14.59 4.42 -13.46
C ARG A 106 -14.81 5.16 -14.79
N ALA A 107 -13.88 5.04 -15.74
CA ALA A 107 -13.99 5.65 -17.06
C ALA A 107 -14.87 4.86 -18.04
N ARG A 108 -15.26 3.61 -17.72
CA ARG A 108 -16.13 2.75 -18.56
C ARG A 108 -17.55 2.73 -17.99
N PRO A 109 -18.56 3.36 -18.63
CA PRO A 109 -19.92 3.46 -18.08
C PRO A 109 -20.66 2.12 -17.99
N GLU A 110 -20.27 1.10 -18.77
CA GLU A 110 -21.01 -0.15 -18.95
C GLU A 110 -20.85 -1.15 -17.81
N THR A 111 -19.91 -0.95 -16.88
CA THR A 111 -19.65 -1.87 -15.75
C THR A 111 -20.12 -1.34 -14.40
N ALA A 112 -20.88 -0.25 -14.39
CA ALA A 112 -21.41 0.35 -13.16
C ALA A 112 -22.53 -0.47 -12.48
N ALA A 113 -23.03 -1.54 -13.12
CA ALA A 113 -24.13 -2.35 -12.59
C ALA A 113 -23.71 -3.33 -11.47
N ASP A 114 -22.43 -3.66 -11.34
CA ASP A 114 -21.93 -4.58 -10.31
C ASP A 114 -21.29 -3.88 -9.09
N ALA A 115 -21.36 -2.56 -9.04
CA ALA A 115 -20.99 -1.79 -7.84
C ALA A 115 -22.17 -1.80 -6.83
N SER A 116 -22.73 -2.98 -6.55
CA SER A 116 -23.62 -3.19 -5.41
C SER A 116 -22.83 -3.04 -4.14
N ALA A 117 -23.00 -1.88 -3.50
CA ALA A 117 -22.99 -1.65 -2.07
C ALA A 117 -22.15 -2.65 -1.24
N ALA A 118 -20.85 -2.55 -1.29
CA ALA A 118 -20.07 -2.85 -0.11
C ALA A 118 -19.94 -1.55 0.69
N GLU A 119 -20.96 -1.25 1.48
CA GLU A 119 -20.83 -0.47 2.70
C GLU A 119 -19.95 -1.27 3.66
N SER A 120 -18.69 -1.41 3.30
CA SER A 120 -17.67 -1.91 4.17
C SER A 120 -16.99 -0.69 4.76
N VAL A 121 -17.38 -0.37 5.98
CA VAL A 121 -16.49 0.28 6.94
C VAL A 121 -15.22 -0.55 6.89
N VAL A 122 -14.24 -0.06 6.17
CA VAL A 122 -12.96 -0.71 6.00
C VAL A 122 -12.29 -0.66 7.36
N ASP A 123 -12.52 -1.71 8.13
CA ASP A 123 -11.90 -1.89 9.43
C ASP A 123 -10.38 -2.00 9.18
N LEU A 124 -9.65 -0.92 9.50
CA LEU A 124 -8.19 -0.94 9.53
C LEU A 124 -7.66 -2.02 10.49
N ALA A 125 -8.54 -2.60 11.34
CA ALA A 125 -8.23 -3.70 12.23
C ALA A 125 -8.00 -5.04 11.49
N ALA A 126 -8.42 -5.18 10.23
CA ALA A 126 -8.06 -6.33 9.39
C ALA A 126 -6.59 -6.33 8.93
N ALA A 127 -5.74 -5.53 9.57
CA ALA A 127 -4.29 -5.52 9.38
C ALA A 127 -3.56 -6.76 9.95
N GLN A 128 -4.28 -7.89 10.14
CA GLN A 128 -3.66 -9.20 10.43
C GLN A 128 -2.72 -9.65 9.30
N ASP A 129 -2.83 -9.03 8.13
CA ASP A 129 -2.01 -9.36 6.96
C ASP A 129 -0.68 -8.61 6.87
N LEU A 130 -0.35 -7.79 7.86
CA LEU A 130 0.93 -7.07 7.93
C LEU A 130 2.00 -7.91 8.66
N GLU A 131 2.12 -9.20 8.34
CA GLU A 131 3.16 -10.08 8.92
C GLU A 131 4.60 -9.58 8.71
N LEU A 132 4.80 -8.63 7.80
CA LEU A 132 6.08 -7.93 7.60
C LEU A 132 6.33 -6.82 8.63
N LEU A 133 5.30 -6.44 9.37
CA LEU A 133 5.41 -5.53 10.50
C LEU A 133 5.46 -6.36 11.78
N SER A 134 6.29 -5.98 12.73
CA SER A 134 6.14 -6.56 14.06
C SER A 134 4.74 -6.23 14.59
N ALA A 135 4.16 -7.12 15.41
CA ALA A 135 2.84 -6.89 16.01
C ALA A 135 2.77 -5.52 16.72
N GLU A 136 3.90 -5.07 17.25
CA GLU A 136 4.06 -3.76 17.88
C GLU A 136 3.92 -2.61 16.89
N GLN A 137 4.55 -2.70 15.71
CA GLN A 137 4.44 -1.68 14.65
C GLN A 137 3.04 -1.60 14.07
N VAL A 138 2.37 -2.75 13.89
CA VAL A 138 0.95 -2.79 13.50
C VAL A 138 0.10 -2.06 14.54
N THR A 139 0.31 -2.36 15.82
CA THR A 139 -0.41 -1.72 16.93
C THR A 139 -0.17 -0.21 16.97
N ARG A 140 1.07 0.24 16.78
CA ARG A 140 1.43 1.67 16.72
C ARG A 140 0.77 2.37 15.53
N LEU A 141 0.80 1.75 14.35
CA LEU A 141 0.15 2.29 13.16
C LEU A 141 -1.37 2.41 13.36
N GLN A 142 -2.02 1.37 13.90
CA GLN A 142 -3.45 1.37 14.21
C GLN A 142 -3.80 2.46 15.22
N ARG A 143 -2.99 2.61 16.27
CA ARG A 143 -3.15 3.68 17.25
C ARG A 143 -3.02 5.05 16.58
N GLY A 144 -1.95 5.29 15.85
CA GLY A 144 -1.72 6.55 15.14
C GLY A 144 -2.85 6.90 14.19
N LEU A 145 -3.41 5.92 13.48
CA LEU A 145 -4.57 6.12 12.60
C LEU A 145 -5.84 6.47 13.37
N LYS A 146 -6.07 5.84 14.53
CA LYS A 146 -7.22 6.16 15.41
C LYS A 146 -7.11 7.55 16.04
N GLU A 147 -5.89 7.99 16.32
CA GLU A 147 -5.59 9.31 16.92
C GLU A 147 -5.63 10.45 15.90
N LEU A 148 -5.67 10.15 14.59
CA LEU A 148 -5.85 11.19 13.59
C LEU A 148 -7.23 11.85 13.74
N PRO A 149 -7.29 13.20 13.72
CA PRO A 149 -8.57 13.90 13.56
C PRO A 149 -9.32 13.40 12.33
N ASP A 150 -10.64 13.23 12.43
CA ASP A 150 -11.48 12.67 11.36
C ASP A 150 -11.23 13.34 9.99
N ALA A 151 -11.14 14.66 9.96
CA ALA A 151 -10.89 15.39 8.74
C ALA A 151 -9.51 15.08 8.10
N GLN A 152 -8.49 14.76 8.91
CA GLN A 152 -7.17 14.36 8.41
C GLN A 152 -7.20 12.91 7.92
N ARG A 153 -7.86 12.03 8.67
CA ARG A 153 -8.04 10.61 8.31
C ARG A 153 -8.80 10.48 7.00
N THR A 154 -9.97 11.11 6.88
CA THR A 154 -10.81 11.08 5.68
C THR A 154 -10.06 11.60 4.45
N ALA A 155 -9.37 12.75 4.55
CA ALA A 155 -8.60 13.29 3.44
C ALA A 155 -7.46 12.33 3.00
N LEU A 156 -6.80 11.68 3.97
CA LEU A 156 -5.76 10.70 3.69
C LEU A 156 -6.33 9.44 3.02
N GLU A 157 -7.46 8.91 3.51
CA GLU A 157 -8.12 7.72 2.96
C GLU A 157 -8.58 7.93 1.53
N LEU A 158 -9.24 9.03 1.23
CA LEU A 158 -9.67 9.39 -0.12
C LEU A 158 -8.48 9.47 -1.09
N ALA A 159 -7.39 10.11 -0.68
CA ALA A 159 -6.20 10.21 -1.52
C ALA A 159 -5.47 8.87 -1.68
N TYR A 160 -5.45 8.03 -0.64
CA TYR A 160 -4.64 6.81 -0.63
C TYR A 160 -5.35 5.60 -1.22
N TYR A 161 -6.57 5.33 -0.77
CA TYR A 161 -7.30 4.12 -1.20
C TYR A 161 -8.23 4.38 -2.40
N GLU A 162 -8.89 5.52 -2.46
CA GLU A 162 -9.72 5.83 -3.63
C GLU A 162 -8.91 6.42 -4.79
N GLY A 163 -7.64 6.71 -4.59
CA GLY A 163 -6.75 7.22 -5.63
C GLY A 163 -7.12 8.61 -6.16
N LEU A 164 -7.88 9.38 -5.37
CA LEU A 164 -8.26 10.73 -5.74
C LEU A 164 -7.04 11.66 -5.69
N THR A 165 -6.93 12.53 -6.67
CA THR A 165 -5.99 13.65 -6.62
C THR A 165 -6.40 14.62 -5.52
N HIS A 166 -5.48 15.46 -5.04
CA HIS A 166 -5.83 16.46 -4.02
C HIS A 166 -6.95 17.43 -4.48
N VAL A 167 -7.07 17.66 -5.79
CA VAL A 167 -8.16 18.48 -6.36
C VAL A 167 -9.49 17.76 -6.26
N GLU A 168 -9.52 16.46 -6.59
CA GLU A 168 -10.72 15.63 -6.48
C GLU A 168 -11.13 15.44 -5.01
N VAL A 169 -10.17 15.26 -4.10
CA VAL A 169 -10.45 15.22 -2.65
C VAL A 169 -11.05 16.56 -2.18
N ALA A 170 -10.51 17.71 -2.63
CA ALA A 170 -11.03 19.03 -2.31
C ALA A 170 -12.47 19.19 -2.80
N ALA A 171 -12.77 18.78 -4.03
CA ALA A 171 -14.11 18.77 -4.59
C ALA A 171 -15.07 17.86 -3.81
N ARG A 172 -14.62 16.63 -3.47
CA ARG A 172 -15.42 15.63 -2.73
C ARG A 172 -15.79 16.08 -1.32
N LEU A 173 -14.84 16.76 -0.64
CA LEU A 173 -15.03 17.25 0.73
C LEU A 173 -15.63 18.66 0.79
N ALA A 174 -15.85 19.32 -0.35
CA ALA A 174 -16.24 20.73 -0.45
C ALA A 174 -15.31 21.67 0.35
N GLU A 175 -14.00 21.40 0.30
CA GLU A 175 -12.97 22.11 1.07
C GLU A 175 -11.92 22.74 0.14
N PRO A 176 -11.28 23.85 0.56
CA PRO A 176 -10.22 24.46 -0.23
C PRO A 176 -9.05 23.48 -0.45
N LEU A 177 -8.46 23.50 -1.65
CA LEU A 177 -7.31 22.65 -2.00
C LEU A 177 -6.13 22.81 -1.03
N GLY A 178 -5.88 24.03 -0.55
CA GLY A 178 -4.82 24.30 0.45
C GLY A 178 -5.07 23.59 1.77
N THR A 179 -6.32 23.56 2.22
CA THR A 179 -6.76 22.86 3.44
C THR A 179 -6.54 21.35 3.31
N VAL A 180 -6.95 20.75 2.19
CA VAL A 180 -6.78 19.32 1.92
C VAL A 180 -5.29 18.94 1.90
N LYS A 181 -4.46 19.70 1.17
CA LYS A 181 -3.00 19.46 1.15
C LYS A 181 -2.39 19.51 2.56
N THR A 182 -2.82 20.48 3.38
CA THR A 182 -2.33 20.63 4.76
C THR A 182 -2.78 19.47 5.63
N ARG A 183 -4.05 19.04 5.54
CA ARG A 183 -4.59 17.89 6.29
C ARG A 183 -3.85 16.60 5.97
N ILE A 184 -3.67 16.29 4.68
CA ILE A 184 -2.93 15.09 4.24
C ILE A 184 -1.48 15.14 4.73
N ARG A 185 -0.81 16.29 4.61
CA ARG A 185 0.56 16.46 5.10
C ARG A 185 0.66 16.24 6.61
N GLN A 186 -0.24 16.83 7.38
CA GLN A 186 -0.26 16.68 8.84
C GLN A 186 -0.56 15.24 9.27
N ALA A 187 -1.51 14.56 8.60
CA ALA A 187 -1.78 13.16 8.83
C ALA A 187 -0.53 12.29 8.63
N VAL A 188 0.19 12.52 7.53
CA VAL A 188 1.44 11.79 7.22
C VAL A 188 2.52 12.06 8.27
N ILE A 189 2.66 13.30 8.73
CA ILE A 189 3.65 13.64 9.78
C ILE A 189 3.33 12.92 11.08
N LYS A 190 2.08 13.01 11.57
CA LYS A 190 1.64 12.34 12.81
C LYS A 190 1.82 10.83 12.76
N LEU A 191 1.46 10.19 11.64
CA LEU A 191 1.66 8.75 11.49
C LEU A 191 3.14 8.37 11.49
N ARG A 192 4.01 9.23 10.95
CA ARG A 192 5.45 9.00 11.02
C ARG A 192 5.98 9.10 12.45
N GLU A 193 5.55 10.10 13.20
CA GLU A 193 5.91 10.28 14.61
C GLU A 193 5.48 9.06 15.44
N ALA A 194 4.22 8.62 15.29
CA ALA A 194 3.71 7.44 15.97
C ALA A 194 4.46 6.13 15.63
N LEU A 195 5.11 6.05 14.47
CA LEU A 195 5.89 4.89 14.06
C LEU A 195 7.37 4.98 14.46
N ALA A 196 7.86 6.17 14.83
CA ALA A 196 9.24 6.39 15.24
C ALA A 196 9.46 6.14 16.75
N GLU A 197 8.37 6.16 17.56
CA GLU A 197 8.36 5.82 18.99
C GLU A 197 8.40 4.29 19.18
#